data_9ac0872d3866f2f553d8072c45e034ab
#
_entry.id   9ac0872d3866f2f553d8072c45e034ab
#
_cell.length_a   1.000
_cell.length_b   1.000
_cell.length_c   1.000
_cell.angle_alpha   90.00
_cell.angle_beta   90.00
_cell.angle_gamma   90.00
#
_symmetry.space_group_name_H-M   'P 1'
#
loop_
_entity.id
_entity.type
_entity.pdbx_description
1 polymer ?
#
loop_
_entity_poly.entity_id
_entity_poly.type
_entity_poly.pdbx_seq_one_letter_code
_entity_poly.pdbx_strand_id
1 'polypeptide(L)'
;MSNMNWHIKGLLFENCSCQLICPAHISFKNVCNHDRCRGHWAFHIDEGCVADVILDSLNIVVVFDSPVQMHSGNWTQVFFIDERATEPQRDALEMIFSGKAGGPWEILAKFVSNQLTTRVVPMQFEDTGKTKRLLIPDMFETTVSAIRGSDGDKHAVLSNLHNVIHGPEHVLAHGKTRCTDSDFNFVLQKTHGLYSNFSWTG
;
A
#
# COMPACT_ATOMS: atom_id res chain seq x y z
N MET A 1 -27.43 -5.16 -4.71
CA MET A 1 -26.43 -4.08 -4.83
C MET A 1 -26.00 -4.10 -6.28
N SER A 2 -26.17 -3.01 -7.04
CA SER A 2 -25.71 -2.95 -8.44
C SER A 2 -24.19 -3.18 -8.44
N ASN A 3 -23.69 -4.15 -9.20
CA ASN A 3 -22.27 -4.30 -9.48
C ASN A 3 -21.79 -2.97 -10.08
N MET A 4 -21.15 -2.14 -9.28
CA MET A 4 -20.51 -0.92 -9.76
C MET A 4 -19.25 -1.36 -10.47
N ASN A 5 -19.21 -1.25 -11.80
CA ASN A 5 -18.03 -1.62 -12.58
C ASN A 5 -16.92 -0.61 -12.30
N TRP A 6 -15.78 -1.08 -11.85
CA TRP A 6 -14.61 -0.26 -11.60
C TRP A 6 -13.31 -1.00 -11.94
N HIS A 7 -12.30 -0.25 -12.29
CA HIS A 7 -10.94 -0.75 -12.41
C HIS A 7 -9.93 0.33 -12.00
N ILE A 8 -8.81 -0.10 -11.46
CA ILE A 8 -7.62 0.73 -11.23
C ILE A 8 -6.37 -0.09 -11.53
N LYS A 9 -5.37 0.55 -12.12
CA LYS A 9 -4.03 -0.03 -12.32
C LYS A 9 -2.95 1.00 -12.05
N GLY A 10 -1.77 0.55 -11.70
CA GLY A 10 -0.65 1.45 -11.42
C GLY A 10 0.45 0.77 -10.63
N LEU A 11 1.13 1.57 -9.82
CA LEU A 11 2.23 1.14 -8.97
C LEU A 11 1.80 1.04 -7.52
N LEU A 12 2.10 -0.11 -6.90
CA LEU A 12 2.01 -0.33 -5.46
C LEU A 12 3.41 -0.50 -4.89
N PHE A 13 3.75 0.22 -3.84
CA PHE A 13 4.96 0.00 -3.06
C PHE A 13 4.68 0.04 -1.57
N GLU A 14 5.42 -0.76 -0.82
CA GLU A 14 5.20 -0.95 0.59
C GLU A 14 6.49 -0.96 1.40
N ASN A 15 6.38 -0.61 2.68
CA ASN A 15 7.41 -0.82 3.68
C ASN A 15 6.76 -1.16 5.02
N CYS A 16 7.27 -2.16 5.69
CA CYS A 16 6.80 -2.56 7.01
C CYS A 16 7.95 -2.76 8.01
N SER A 17 7.59 -2.94 9.29
CA SER A 17 8.54 -3.11 10.39
C SER A 17 9.38 -4.40 10.33
N CYS A 18 8.99 -5.38 9.51
CA CYS A 18 9.72 -6.64 9.38
C CYS A 18 11.09 -6.48 8.73
N GLN A 19 11.96 -7.43 8.99
CA GLN A 19 13.17 -7.60 8.19
C GLN A 19 12.83 -8.12 6.80
N LEU A 20 13.68 -7.90 5.82
CA LEU A 20 13.56 -8.45 4.48
C LEU A 20 13.91 -9.95 4.51
N ILE A 21 13.07 -10.85 4.06
CA ILE A 21 11.75 -10.70 3.47
C ILE A 21 10.70 -10.85 4.58
N CYS A 22 9.65 -10.00 4.56
CA CYS A 22 8.56 -10.11 5.52
C CYS A 22 7.89 -11.49 5.44
N PRO A 23 7.82 -12.28 6.53
CA PRO A 23 7.14 -13.57 6.50
C PRO A 23 5.66 -13.48 6.13
N ALA A 24 4.97 -12.43 6.57
CA ALA A 24 3.57 -12.21 6.25
C ALA A 24 3.33 -11.87 4.77
N HIS A 25 4.34 -11.34 4.06
CA HIS A 25 4.24 -11.13 2.61
C HIS A 25 4.15 -12.47 1.87
N ILE A 26 4.83 -13.50 2.35
CA ILE A 26 4.77 -14.85 1.80
C ILE A 26 3.44 -15.53 2.16
N SER A 27 2.98 -15.35 3.39
CA SER A 27 1.68 -15.84 3.85
C SER A 27 1.26 -15.10 5.12
N PHE A 28 0.05 -14.58 5.16
CA PHE A 28 -0.54 -13.97 6.38
C PHE A 28 -0.65 -14.91 7.58
N LYS A 29 -0.48 -16.22 7.37
CA LYS A 29 -0.39 -17.21 8.45
C LYS A 29 0.95 -17.20 9.18
N ASN A 30 2.00 -16.65 8.53
CA ASN A 30 3.30 -16.53 9.14
C ASN A 30 3.32 -15.40 10.18
N VAL A 31 4.12 -15.60 11.21
CA VAL A 31 4.34 -14.60 12.26
C VAL A 31 5.36 -13.58 11.78
N CYS A 32 5.03 -12.30 11.87
CA CYS A 32 5.98 -11.21 11.64
C CYS A 32 7.15 -11.29 12.63
N ASN A 33 8.33 -10.85 12.20
CA ASN A 33 9.54 -10.90 13.03
C ASN A 33 9.75 -9.64 13.88
N HIS A 34 8.68 -9.01 14.30
CA HIS A 34 8.61 -7.83 15.15
C HIS A 34 7.41 -7.93 16.09
N ASP A 35 7.37 -7.12 17.17
CA ASP A 35 6.29 -7.16 18.18
C ASP A 35 4.91 -6.80 17.63
N ARG A 36 4.88 -5.94 16.61
CA ARG A 36 3.70 -5.56 15.83
C ARG A 36 4.10 -5.35 14.38
N CYS A 37 3.18 -5.61 13.47
CA CYS A 37 3.37 -5.30 12.07
C CYS A 37 2.85 -3.88 11.80
N ARG A 38 3.76 -2.93 11.68
CA ARG A 38 3.47 -1.53 11.29
C ARG A 38 4.03 -1.29 9.90
N GLY A 39 3.26 -0.60 9.10
CA GLY A 39 3.70 -0.31 7.74
C GLY A 39 2.68 0.49 6.95
N HIS A 40 2.90 0.52 5.65
CA HIS A 40 2.00 1.16 4.72
C HIS A 40 2.00 0.45 3.38
N TRP A 41 0.92 0.67 2.65
CA TRP A 41 0.80 0.46 1.21
C TRP A 41 0.59 1.82 0.57
N ALA A 42 1.46 2.20 -0.36
CA ALA A 42 1.34 3.44 -1.13
C ALA A 42 1.05 3.10 -2.60
N PHE A 43 0.03 3.74 -3.13
CA PHE A 43 -0.47 3.51 -4.48
C PHE A 43 -0.37 4.79 -5.30
N HIS A 44 0.17 4.65 -6.49
CA HIS A 44 0.00 5.61 -7.57
C HIS A 44 -0.89 4.98 -8.64
N ILE A 45 -2.01 5.61 -8.95
CA ILE A 45 -2.97 5.12 -9.95
C ILE A 45 -2.58 5.74 -11.29
N ASP A 46 -2.07 4.93 -12.22
CA ASP A 46 -1.77 5.37 -13.57
C ASP A 46 -3.05 5.60 -14.38
N GLU A 47 -4.01 4.69 -14.23
CA GLU A 47 -5.29 4.72 -14.92
C GLU A 47 -6.36 4.01 -14.08
N GLY A 48 -7.55 4.58 -14.02
CA GLY A 48 -8.67 3.92 -13.38
C GLY A 48 -9.94 4.74 -13.35
N CYS A 49 -11.06 4.05 -13.15
CA CYS A 49 -12.35 4.69 -12.93
C CYS A 49 -13.28 3.85 -12.05
N VAL A 50 -14.23 4.53 -11.44
CA VAL A 50 -15.43 3.95 -10.81
C VAL A 50 -16.63 4.56 -11.52
N ALA A 51 -17.36 3.77 -12.31
CA ALA A 51 -18.33 4.30 -13.26
C ALA A 51 -17.72 5.45 -14.10
N ASP A 52 -18.26 6.65 -14.03
CA ASP A 52 -17.79 7.83 -14.76
C ASP A 52 -16.74 8.66 -14.00
N VAL A 53 -16.36 8.25 -12.79
CA VAL A 53 -15.38 8.97 -11.96
C VAL A 53 -13.98 8.49 -12.28
N ILE A 54 -13.21 9.31 -12.99
CA ILE A 54 -11.81 9.02 -13.38
C ILE A 54 -10.91 9.21 -12.16
N LEU A 55 -9.96 8.27 -11.94
CA LEU A 55 -9.04 8.26 -10.80
C LEU A 55 -7.56 8.41 -11.23
N ASP A 56 -7.30 8.72 -12.49
CA ASP A 56 -5.96 8.81 -13.06
C ASP A 56 -5.05 9.78 -12.30
N SER A 57 -3.80 9.39 -12.14
CA SER A 57 -2.73 10.18 -11.52
C SER A 57 -2.97 10.57 -10.06
N LEU A 58 -3.92 9.93 -9.37
CA LEU A 58 -4.14 10.11 -7.94
C LEU A 58 -3.28 9.16 -7.11
N ASN A 59 -2.98 9.61 -5.89
CA ASN A 59 -2.25 8.80 -4.93
C ASN A 59 -3.13 8.49 -3.71
N ILE A 60 -2.90 7.33 -3.12
CA ILE A 60 -3.45 6.96 -1.81
C ILE A 60 -2.42 6.18 -1.00
N VAL A 61 -2.34 6.46 0.29
CA VAL A 61 -1.53 5.69 1.24
C VAL A 61 -2.43 5.09 2.31
N VAL A 62 -2.29 3.81 2.53
CA VAL A 62 -2.91 3.10 3.65
C VAL A 62 -1.84 2.82 4.67
N VAL A 63 -1.88 3.49 5.83
CA VAL A 63 -0.99 3.21 6.97
C VAL A 63 -1.71 2.28 7.92
N PHE A 64 -1.03 1.26 8.41
CA PHE A 64 -1.63 0.24 9.28
C PHE A 64 -0.73 -0.17 10.45
N ASP A 65 -1.39 -0.66 11.49
CA ASP A 65 -0.81 -1.38 12.63
C ASP A 65 -1.63 -2.65 12.85
N SER A 66 -0.98 -3.80 12.86
CA SER A 66 -1.61 -5.10 13.06
C SER A 66 -0.85 -5.96 14.06
N PRO A 67 -1.50 -7.00 14.66
CA PRO A 67 -0.79 -8.02 15.40
C PRO A 67 0.26 -8.74 14.55
N VAL A 68 1.20 -9.41 15.19
CA VAL A 68 2.27 -10.18 14.51
C VAL A 68 1.74 -11.28 13.58
N GLN A 69 0.57 -11.81 13.87
CA GLN A 69 -0.21 -12.65 12.95
C GLN A 69 -1.27 -11.82 12.26
N MET A 70 -0.96 -11.32 11.07
CA MET A 70 -1.84 -10.41 10.36
C MET A 70 -3.24 -10.98 10.11
N HIS A 71 -3.36 -12.28 9.82
CA HIS A 71 -4.67 -12.93 9.60
C HIS A 71 -5.55 -13.02 10.86
N SER A 72 -5.04 -12.72 12.06
CA SER A 72 -5.85 -12.72 13.29
C SER A 72 -6.77 -11.50 13.41
N GLY A 73 -6.71 -10.55 12.48
CA GLY A 73 -7.51 -9.34 12.52
C GLY A 73 -6.96 -8.28 13.49
N ASN A 74 -7.85 -7.46 14.03
CA ASN A 74 -7.51 -6.36 14.95
C ASN A 74 -6.55 -5.33 14.35
N TRP A 75 -6.71 -5.04 13.04
CA TRP A 75 -5.95 -3.99 12.39
C TRP A 75 -6.56 -2.63 12.70
N THR A 76 -5.69 -1.67 12.92
CA THR A 76 -6.02 -0.24 12.86
C THR A 76 -5.40 0.30 11.57
N GLN A 77 -6.19 1.05 10.80
CA GLN A 77 -5.66 1.69 9.58
C GLN A 77 -6.22 3.10 9.39
N VAL A 78 -5.50 3.89 8.62
CA VAL A 78 -5.89 5.22 8.17
C VAL A 78 -5.61 5.35 6.66
N PHE A 79 -6.48 6.08 5.96
CA PHE A 79 -6.24 6.47 4.57
C PHE A 79 -5.73 7.90 4.52
N PHE A 80 -4.65 8.11 3.79
CA PHE A 80 -4.25 9.41 3.29
C PHE A 80 -4.63 9.45 1.82
N ILE A 81 -5.45 10.41 1.41
CA ILE A 81 -5.90 10.61 0.04
C ILE A 81 -5.33 11.92 -0.48
N ASP A 82 -4.88 11.91 -1.71
CA ASP A 82 -4.34 13.05 -2.44
C ASP A 82 -5.34 14.23 -2.42
N GLU A 83 -4.91 15.42 -2.01
CA GLU A 83 -5.77 16.60 -1.95
C GLU A 83 -6.28 17.05 -3.33
N ARG A 84 -5.61 16.64 -4.42
CA ARG A 84 -6.06 16.89 -5.79
C ARG A 84 -7.36 16.15 -6.14
N ALA A 85 -7.71 15.11 -5.36
CA ALA A 85 -8.92 14.36 -5.57
C ALA A 85 -10.16 15.23 -5.25
N THR A 86 -11.11 15.26 -6.16
CA THR A 86 -12.45 15.82 -5.94
C THR A 86 -13.25 14.97 -4.94
N GLU A 87 -14.34 15.48 -4.40
CA GLU A 87 -15.19 14.73 -3.48
C GLU A 87 -15.67 13.39 -4.07
N PRO A 88 -16.21 13.29 -5.31
CA PRO A 88 -16.56 12.00 -5.91
C PRO A 88 -15.38 11.03 -6.07
N GLN A 89 -14.17 11.55 -6.34
CA GLN A 89 -12.96 10.73 -6.42
C GLN A 89 -12.54 10.19 -5.05
N ARG A 90 -12.65 10.99 -3.98
CA ARG A 90 -12.38 10.55 -2.61
C ARG A 90 -13.34 9.45 -2.18
N ASP A 91 -14.61 9.61 -2.45
CA ASP A 91 -15.65 8.60 -2.16
C ASP A 91 -15.38 7.30 -2.91
N ALA A 92 -14.98 7.38 -4.18
CA ALA A 92 -14.63 6.22 -4.99
C ALA A 92 -13.39 5.49 -4.42
N LEU A 93 -12.33 6.22 -4.05
CA LEU A 93 -11.14 5.65 -3.40
C LEU A 93 -11.49 5.00 -2.06
N GLU A 94 -12.28 5.67 -1.21
CA GLU A 94 -12.72 5.10 0.06
C GLU A 94 -13.54 3.82 -0.14
N MET A 95 -14.43 3.77 -1.14
CA MET A 95 -15.18 2.55 -1.44
C MET A 95 -14.28 1.39 -1.83
N ILE A 96 -13.28 1.63 -2.69
CA ILE A 96 -12.33 0.59 -3.11
C ILE A 96 -11.50 0.12 -1.90
N PHE A 97 -10.83 1.04 -1.20
CA PHE A 97 -9.87 0.71 -0.14
C PHE A 97 -10.51 0.35 1.21
N SER A 98 -11.83 0.58 1.39
CA SER A 98 -12.60 -0.02 2.48
C SER A 98 -13.15 -1.41 2.15
N GLY A 99 -12.95 -1.90 0.93
CA GLY A 99 -13.47 -3.18 0.45
C GLY A 99 -14.97 -3.18 0.12
N LYS A 100 -15.66 -2.04 0.23
CA LYS A 100 -17.10 -1.92 -0.07
C LYS A 100 -17.40 -2.07 -1.56
N ALA A 101 -16.44 -1.76 -2.42
CA ALA A 101 -16.56 -1.93 -3.86
C ALA A 101 -16.23 -3.37 -4.33
N GLY A 102 -15.93 -4.30 -3.42
CA GLY A 102 -15.43 -5.63 -3.77
C GLY A 102 -13.95 -5.60 -4.19
N GLY A 103 -13.52 -6.60 -4.97
CA GLY A 103 -12.16 -6.71 -5.47
C GLY A 103 -11.13 -7.13 -4.40
N PRO A 104 -9.83 -6.95 -4.67
CA PRO A 104 -8.76 -7.47 -3.80
C PRO A 104 -8.81 -6.92 -2.37
N TRP A 105 -9.22 -5.65 -2.20
CA TRP A 105 -9.26 -5.03 -0.88
C TRP A 105 -10.39 -5.54 0.02
N GLU A 106 -11.45 -6.12 -0.53
CA GLU A 106 -12.51 -6.78 0.26
C GLU A 106 -11.94 -7.86 1.20
N ILE A 107 -10.86 -8.53 0.78
CA ILE A 107 -10.21 -9.56 1.60
C ILE A 107 -9.46 -8.92 2.77
N LEU A 108 -8.72 -7.84 2.54
CA LEU A 108 -7.94 -7.15 3.58
C LEU A 108 -8.85 -6.42 4.58
N ALA A 109 -9.94 -5.83 4.10
CA ALA A 109 -10.91 -5.13 4.94
C ALA A 109 -11.50 -6.02 6.06
N LYS A 110 -11.55 -7.33 5.87
CA LYS A 110 -12.04 -8.30 6.89
C LYS A 110 -11.15 -8.34 8.14
N PHE A 111 -9.91 -7.92 8.04
CA PHE A 111 -8.97 -7.89 9.18
C PHE A 111 -8.99 -6.56 9.93
N VAL A 112 -9.61 -5.51 9.37
CA VAL A 112 -9.65 -4.18 9.95
C VAL A 112 -10.75 -4.09 10.99
N SER A 113 -10.37 -3.82 12.23
CA SER A 113 -11.30 -3.59 13.34
C SER A 113 -11.47 -2.10 13.65
N ASN A 114 -10.49 -1.28 13.31
CA ASN A 114 -10.50 0.14 13.58
C ASN A 114 -10.07 0.94 12.34
N GLN A 115 -11.06 1.49 11.62
CA GLN A 115 -10.84 2.43 10.53
C GLN A 115 -10.85 3.85 11.07
N LEU A 116 -9.70 4.51 11.01
CA LEU A 116 -9.57 5.90 11.42
C LEU A 116 -10.08 6.83 10.32
N THR A 117 -10.39 8.07 10.72
CA THR A 117 -10.86 9.10 9.79
C THR A 117 -9.84 9.36 8.69
N THR A 118 -10.28 9.31 7.45
CA THR A 118 -9.46 9.62 6.27
C THR A 118 -8.88 11.03 6.36
N ARG A 119 -7.65 11.19 5.94
CA ARG A 119 -6.96 12.48 5.83
C ARG A 119 -6.77 12.84 4.35
N VAL A 120 -7.20 14.03 3.99
CA VAL A 120 -6.97 14.60 2.65
C VAL A 120 -5.77 15.52 2.74
N VAL A 121 -4.70 15.20 2.03
CA VAL A 121 -3.37 15.78 2.24
C VAL A 121 -2.61 16.00 0.92
N PRO A 122 -1.70 17.00 0.85
CA PRO A 122 -0.82 17.14 -0.31
C PRO A 122 0.13 15.96 -0.41
N MET A 123 0.26 15.40 -1.61
CA MET A 123 1.15 14.27 -1.87
C MET A 123 2.10 14.56 -3.01
N GLN A 124 3.37 14.18 -2.84
CA GLN A 124 4.40 14.21 -3.88
C GLN A 124 4.88 12.78 -4.12
N PHE A 125 4.66 12.28 -5.32
CA PHE A 125 5.12 10.96 -5.75
C PHE A 125 6.27 11.09 -6.74
N GLU A 126 7.31 10.27 -6.55
CA GLU A 126 8.47 10.20 -7.43
C GLU A 126 8.81 8.74 -7.73
N ASP A 127 9.01 8.42 -9.01
CA ASP A 127 9.51 7.15 -9.50
C ASP A 127 10.78 7.36 -10.33
N THR A 128 11.90 6.83 -9.86
CA THR A 128 13.19 6.88 -10.57
C THR A 128 13.64 5.49 -11.05
N GLY A 129 12.71 4.59 -11.29
CA GLY A 129 12.96 3.20 -11.67
C GLY A 129 13.37 2.34 -10.48
N LYS A 130 14.55 2.53 -9.91
CA LYS A 130 15.03 1.78 -8.72
C LYS A 130 14.36 2.20 -7.42
N THR A 131 13.95 3.46 -7.31
CA THR A 131 13.48 4.05 -6.06
C THR A 131 12.11 4.65 -6.28
N LYS A 132 11.19 4.31 -5.36
CA LYS A 132 9.86 4.89 -5.26
C LYS A 132 9.81 5.73 -3.99
N ARG A 133 9.32 6.95 -4.10
CA ARG A 133 9.19 7.86 -2.97
C ARG A 133 7.81 8.50 -2.94
N LEU A 134 7.24 8.64 -1.76
CA LEU A 134 6.04 9.43 -1.52
C LEU A 134 6.27 10.30 -0.28
N LEU A 135 5.95 11.57 -0.42
CA LEU A 135 6.04 12.57 0.64
C LEU A 135 4.67 13.22 0.88
N ILE A 136 4.25 13.22 2.13
CA ILE A 136 3.21 14.09 2.69
C ILE A 136 3.93 15.04 3.65
N PRO A 137 4.03 16.34 3.34
CA PRO A 137 4.80 17.29 4.15
C PRO A 137 4.46 17.19 5.64
N ASP A 138 5.47 17.22 6.48
CA ASP A 138 5.43 17.19 7.95
C ASP A 138 4.78 15.94 8.59
N MET A 139 4.18 15.03 7.80
CA MET A 139 3.38 13.91 8.31
C MET A 139 3.93 12.54 7.94
N PHE A 140 4.27 12.34 6.66
CA PHE A 140 4.66 11.03 6.18
C PHE A 140 5.69 11.12 5.06
N GLU A 141 6.76 10.35 5.17
CA GLU A 141 7.72 10.18 4.09
C GLU A 141 8.14 8.72 4.00
N THR A 142 8.07 8.17 2.81
CA THR A 142 8.57 6.82 2.53
C THR A 142 9.44 6.80 1.29
N THR A 143 10.47 5.97 1.33
CA THR A 143 11.34 5.65 0.20
C THR A 143 11.58 4.14 0.19
N VAL A 144 11.36 3.53 -0.96
CA VAL A 144 11.57 2.10 -1.20
C VAL A 144 12.55 1.95 -2.34
N SER A 145 13.71 1.32 -2.09
CA SER A 145 14.80 1.19 -3.06
C SER A 145 15.11 -0.27 -3.35
N ALA A 146 15.02 -0.66 -4.62
CA ALA A 146 15.26 -2.02 -5.07
C ALA A 146 16.65 -2.53 -4.67
N ILE A 147 16.73 -3.78 -4.22
CA ILE A 147 18.01 -4.46 -4.02
C ILE A 147 18.56 -4.98 -5.36
N ARG A 148 19.88 -4.95 -5.48
CA ARG A 148 20.55 -5.41 -6.68
C ARG A 148 20.38 -6.92 -6.86
N GLY A 149 20.02 -7.36 -8.07
CA GLY A 149 20.08 -8.76 -8.47
C GLY A 149 21.53 -9.22 -8.75
N SER A 150 21.69 -10.49 -9.08
CA SER A 150 23.00 -11.03 -9.52
C SER A 150 23.43 -10.43 -10.86
N ASP A 151 22.48 -10.19 -11.77
CA ASP A 151 22.65 -9.34 -12.93
C ASP A 151 22.54 -7.88 -12.47
N GLY A 152 23.58 -7.08 -12.71
CA GLY A 152 23.65 -5.70 -12.23
C GLY A 152 22.58 -4.76 -12.78
N ASP A 153 22.00 -5.10 -13.92
CA ASP A 153 20.98 -4.32 -14.61
C ASP A 153 19.55 -4.71 -14.19
N LYS A 154 19.39 -5.80 -13.44
CA LYS A 154 18.11 -6.31 -12.96
C LYS A 154 18.00 -6.23 -11.45
N HIS A 155 16.77 -6.07 -10.98
CA HIS A 155 16.45 -6.11 -9.55
C HIS A 155 16.25 -7.55 -9.08
N ALA A 156 16.43 -7.79 -7.79
CA ALA A 156 15.99 -9.04 -7.19
C ALA A 156 14.46 -9.05 -7.12
N VAL A 157 13.84 -10.13 -7.59
CA VAL A 157 12.38 -10.25 -7.66
C VAL A 157 11.91 -11.57 -7.04
N LEU A 158 10.71 -11.54 -6.48
CA LEU A 158 9.89 -12.73 -6.27
C LEU A 158 8.91 -12.81 -7.44
N SER A 159 8.89 -13.91 -8.15
CA SER A 159 7.96 -14.11 -9.26
C SER A 159 7.00 -15.26 -8.97
N ASN A 160 5.80 -15.18 -9.54
CA ASN A 160 4.76 -16.19 -9.40
C ASN A 160 4.33 -16.43 -7.93
N LEU A 161 4.45 -15.43 -7.06
CA LEU A 161 3.93 -15.48 -5.71
C LEU A 161 2.47 -14.99 -5.72
N HIS A 162 1.55 -15.79 -5.19
CA HIS A 162 0.17 -15.35 -5.02
C HIS A 162 0.07 -14.31 -3.90
N ASN A 163 -0.35 -13.11 -4.27
CA ASN A 163 -0.69 -12.05 -3.34
C ASN A 163 -1.95 -11.34 -3.87
N VAL A 164 -2.88 -10.99 -2.98
CA VAL A 164 -4.19 -10.45 -3.41
C VAL A 164 -4.11 -9.03 -3.95
N ILE A 165 -3.13 -8.23 -3.51
CA ILE A 165 -3.03 -6.82 -3.90
C ILE A 165 -1.89 -6.54 -4.87
N HIS A 166 -0.85 -7.37 -4.90
CA HIS A 166 0.29 -7.22 -5.79
C HIS A 166 0.10 -7.95 -7.11
N GLY A 167 0.76 -7.46 -8.16
CA GLY A 167 0.89 -8.18 -9.41
C GLY A 167 1.82 -9.41 -9.27
N PRO A 168 2.10 -10.13 -10.38
CA PRO A 168 2.80 -11.41 -10.33
C PRO A 168 4.31 -11.31 -10.05
N GLU A 169 4.90 -10.14 -10.21
CA GLU A 169 6.32 -9.87 -9.92
C GLU A 169 6.47 -8.82 -8.84
N HIS A 170 7.16 -9.17 -7.78
CA HIS A 170 7.42 -8.30 -6.65
C HIS A 170 8.91 -7.96 -6.60
N VAL A 171 9.26 -6.71 -6.85
CA VAL A 171 10.64 -6.25 -6.75
C VAL A 171 11.01 -6.09 -5.28
N LEU A 172 11.99 -6.86 -4.83
CA LEU A 172 12.49 -6.78 -3.46
C LEU A 172 13.26 -5.49 -3.24
N ALA A 173 13.02 -4.84 -2.11
CA ALA A 173 13.58 -3.55 -1.79
C ALA A 173 13.86 -3.39 -0.29
N HIS A 174 14.70 -2.42 0.05
CA HIS A 174 14.76 -1.88 1.40
C HIS A 174 13.91 -0.62 1.48
N GLY A 175 13.10 -0.55 2.52
CA GLY A 175 12.27 0.60 2.81
C GLY A 175 12.83 1.46 3.95
N LYS A 176 12.52 2.74 3.87
CA LYS A 176 12.69 3.74 4.93
C LYS A 176 11.41 4.53 5.01
N THR A 177 10.78 4.59 6.18
CA THR A 177 9.54 5.33 6.39
C THR A 177 9.60 6.12 7.70
N ARG A 178 9.12 7.35 7.67
CA ARG A 178 8.81 8.16 8.83
C ARG A 178 7.32 8.52 8.76
N CYS A 179 6.58 8.20 9.79
CA CYS A 179 5.18 8.58 9.97
C CYS A 179 5.06 9.33 11.31
N THR A 180 4.48 10.52 11.29
CA THR A 180 4.28 11.40 12.45
C THR A 180 2.84 11.92 12.48
N ASP A 181 1.90 11.11 12.04
CA ASP A 181 0.46 11.38 12.18
C ASP A 181 0.03 11.28 13.65
N SER A 182 -1.09 11.90 14.00
CA SER A 182 -1.62 11.91 15.37
C SER A 182 -1.86 10.51 15.95
N ASP A 183 -2.21 9.54 15.10
CA ASP A 183 -2.54 8.17 15.49
C ASP A 183 -1.41 7.18 15.20
N PHE A 184 -0.49 7.53 14.30
CA PHE A 184 0.64 6.70 13.90
C PHE A 184 1.96 7.46 14.04
N ASN A 185 2.81 7.01 14.95
CA ASN A 185 4.15 7.56 15.12
C ASN A 185 5.19 6.44 15.09
N PHE A 186 5.91 6.31 13.97
CA PHE A 186 6.97 5.32 13.83
C PHE A 186 8.03 5.72 12.80
N VAL A 187 9.21 5.15 12.95
CA VAL A 187 10.32 5.27 12.01
C VAL A 187 10.82 3.88 11.67
N LEU A 188 10.86 3.56 10.38
CA LEU A 188 11.41 2.33 9.83
C LEU A 188 12.70 2.66 9.07
N GLN A 189 13.73 1.84 9.24
CA GLN A 189 15.04 2.05 8.62
C GLN A 189 15.58 0.74 8.10
N LYS A 190 15.80 0.67 6.77
CA LYS A 190 16.36 -0.52 6.11
C LYS A 190 15.57 -1.81 6.42
N THR A 191 14.27 -1.70 6.50
CA THR A 191 13.35 -2.81 6.74
C THR A 191 12.79 -3.36 5.43
N HIS A 192 11.90 -4.35 5.51
CA HIS A 192 11.24 -4.94 4.36
C HIS A 192 10.51 -3.88 3.55
N GLY A 193 10.82 -3.80 2.28
CA GLY A 193 10.11 -3.04 1.28
C GLY A 193 10.00 -3.86 0.00
N LEU A 194 8.99 -3.56 -0.78
CA LEU A 194 8.85 -4.08 -2.14
C LEU A 194 7.95 -3.17 -2.96
N TYR A 195 7.93 -3.39 -4.27
CA TYR A 195 6.97 -2.78 -5.16
C TYR A 195 6.60 -3.70 -6.31
N SER A 196 5.44 -3.48 -6.86
CA SER A 196 4.92 -4.17 -8.05
C SER A 196 3.93 -3.28 -8.79
N ASN A 197 3.72 -3.55 -10.05
CA ASN A 197 2.50 -3.06 -10.70
C ASN A 197 1.29 -3.82 -10.13
N PHE A 198 0.14 -3.17 -10.14
CA PHE A 198 -1.14 -3.80 -9.80
C PHE A 198 -2.19 -3.48 -10.86
N SER A 199 -3.20 -4.35 -10.95
CA SER A 199 -4.37 -4.13 -11.80
C SER A 199 -5.57 -4.82 -11.13
N TRP A 200 -6.53 -4.04 -10.70
CA TRP A 200 -7.70 -4.51 -9.96
C TRP A 200 -8.99 -4.15 -10.66
N THR A 201 -10.00 -4.98 -10.45
CA THR A 201 -11.38 -4.78 -10.91
C THR A 201 -12.35 -5.24 -9.82
N GLY A 202 -13.58 -4.77 -9.89
CA GLY A 202 -14.70 -5.22 -9.06
C GLY A 202 -16.05 -4.94 -9.69
#